data_5e653714e964e36ec5f981465f1eaf3f
#
_entry.id   5e653714e964e36ec5f981465f1eaf3f
#
_cell.length_a   1.000
_cell.length_b   1.000
_cell.length_c   1.000
_cell.angle_alpha   90.00
_cell.angle_beta   90.00
_cell.angle_gamma   90.00
#
_symmetry.space_group_name_H-M   'P 1'
#
loop_
_entity.id
_entity.type
_entity.pdbx_description
1 polymer ?
#
loop_
_entity_poly.entity_id
_entity_poly.type
_entity_poly.pdbx_seq_one_letter_code
_entity_poly.pdbx_strand_id
1 'polypeptide(L)'
;MLRLTWFQFTFFNSLMIVLLNFNLFYFVYEKNTQNWFITFVFIVAYFALVHVVCSLLFIRFFTKFFSILFIISSFLSVYFISFYGVLIDSDMIQNVVQTDVKEIRDLLNFKLIFVILTAILLVFYVIKVKINYYDNFKFYMKIKIINIGLGLFIAFVVLFSMSKTFIPFFRNYNEIRMYNTPFYQIYAVYRYYVCFVKAKPEFKTIANDAYRENNHTKKLLVLVVGETARAANYSLGGYAKNDTNFYTKKDNVVFFDNFSSCGTATAVSLPCMFSISKRENYSSSEFQENAMDVLHKSGVNTIWIDNNSGGCKGVCDRLGQSQKLSSDLDENLLAPFKEKLNHLSDQNIIVLHLQGSHGPTYYKRYPSEFKKFTPTCDTNELSKCDSEALINTYDNTLLYTDYLLSEIIKLLKEQKSYESSLFYLSDHGESLGENGIYLHGMPYAIAPSYQTHIPAIFWSNDEKLMNLAKEHKGLKLSQDNLFSTLLGYFDVKTSVYEPEYDLLNPKLKANP
;
A
#
# COMPACT_ATOMS: atom_id res chain seq x y z
N MET A 1 15.60 13.38 -41.14
CA MET A 1 15.34 13.91 -39.81
C MET A 1 14.06 14.72 -39.87
N LEU A 2 13.00 14.34 -39.13
CA LEU A 2 11.71 15.03 -39.21
C LEU A 2 11.84 16.45 -38.63
N ARG A 3 11.23 17.42 -39.34
CA ARG A 3 11.17 18.81 -38.87
C ARG A 3 9.71 19.15 -38.59
N LEU A 4 9.44 19.66 -37.40
CA LEU A 4 8.13 20.12 -36.98
C LEU A 4 8.21 21.58 -36.57
N THR A 5 7.16 22.35 -36.83
CA THR A 5 7.02 23.65 -36.19
C THR A 5 6.73 23.48 -34.71
N TRP A 6 6.99 24.50 -33.90
CA TRP A 6 6.66 24.50 -32.48
C TRP A 6 5.17 24.17 -32.22
N PHE A 7 4.28 24.71 -33.03
CA PHE A 7 2.84 24.45 -32.96
C PHE A 7 2.53 22.97 -33.21
N GLN A 8 3.04 22.40 -34.30
CA GLN A 8 2.83 20.98 -34.63
C GLN A 8 3.34 20.06 -33.52
N PHE A 9 4.55 20.34 -33.01
CA PHE A 9 5.15 19.56 -31.95
C PHE A 9 4.29 19.63 -30.67
N THR A 10 3.83 20.83 -30.28
CA THR A 10 2.97 21.06 -29.12
C THR A 10 1.63 20.37 -29.29
N PHE A 11 1.01 20.46 -30.46
CA PHE A 11 -0.26 19.81 -30.76
C PHE A 11 -0.17 18.29 -30.68
N PHE A 12 0.83 17.68 -31.31
CA PHE A 12 1.02 16.23 -31.25
C PHE A 12 1.31 15.70 -29.82
N ASN A 13 2.08 16.44 -29.02
CA ASN A 13 2.29 16.08 -27.62
C ASN A 13 1.00 16.18 -26.81
N SER A 14 0.21 17.24 -27.01
CA SER A 14 -1.09 17.39 -26.35
C SER A 14 -2.04 16.26 -26.74
N LEU A 15 -2.10 15.91 -28.00
CA LEU A 15 -2.91 14.79 -28.50
C LEU A 15 -2.47 13.46 -27.90
N MET A 16 -1.16 13.21 -27.83
CA MET A 16 -0.60 12.00 -27.22
C MET A 16 -1.00 11.89 -25.73
N ILE A 17 -0.87 12.98 -24.96
CA ILE A 17 -1.29 13.00 -23.56
C ILE A 17 -2.77 12.69 -23.42
N VAL A 18 -3.61 13.29 -24.26
CA VAL A 18 -5.06 13.02 -24.26
C VAL A 18 -5.35 11.56 -24.57
N LEU A 19 -4.72 10.99 -25.59
CA LEU A 19 -4.91 9.57 -25.94
C LEU A 19 -4.48 8.64 -24.79
N LEU A 20 -3.42 8.99 -24.06
CA LEU A 20 -2.96 8.21 -22.89
C LEU A 20 -3.87 8.38 -21.65
N ASN A 21 -4.83 9.31 -21.67
CA ASN A 21 -5.80 9.51 -20.60
C ASN A 21 -7.13 8.75 -20.81
N PHE A 22 -7.12 7.67 -21.56
CA PHE A 22 -8.34 6.89 -21.83
C PHE A 22 -8.98 6.34 -20.53
N ASN A 23 -8.21 6.00 -19.50
CA ASN A 23 -8.74 5.59 -18.19
C ASN A 23 -9.53 6.73 -17.52
N LEU A 24 -9.05 7.98 -17.61
CA LEU A 24 -9.77 9.16 -17.14
C LEU A 24 -11.11 9.31 -17.88
N PHE A 25 -11.11 9.14 -19.20
CA PHE A 25 -12.33 9.28 -20.00
C PHE A 25 -13.31 8.14 -19.78
N TYR A 26 -12.81 6.93 -19.56
CA TYR A 26 -13.64 5.79 -19.18
C TYR A 26 -14.29 6.02 -17.81
N PHE A 27 -13.56 6.54 -16.84
CA PHE A 27 -14.11 6.93 -15.53
C PHE A 27 -15.22 7.98 -15.68
N VAL A 28 -15.01 9.02 -16.48
CA VAL A 28 -16.05 10.04 -16.75
C VAL A 28 -17.27 9.41 -17.41
N TYR A 29 -17.09 8.54 -18.37
CA TYR A 29 -18.17 7.83 -19.06
C TYR A 29 -18.99 6.99 -18.09
N GLU A 30 -18.33 6.16 -17.29
CA GLU A 30 -18.96 5.26 -16.33
C GLU A 30 -19.77 6.03 -15.27
N LYS A 31 -19.18 7.07 -14.67
CA LYS A 31 -19.82 7.85 -13.60
C LYS A 31 -20.88 8.84 -14.07
N ASN A 32 -20.94 9.15 -15.36
CA ASN A 32 -21.99 10.01 -15.97
C ASN A 32 -23.05 9.19 -16.73
N THR A 33 -23.55 8.11 -16.11
CA THR A 33 -24.63 7.29 -16.68
C THR A 33 -24.35 6.79 -18.10
N GLN A 34 -23.09 6.51 -18.41
CA GLN A 34 -22.61 6.02 -19.71
C GLN A 34 -22.93 6.97 -20.88
N ASN A 35 -22.87 8.27 -20.63
CA ASN A 35 -23.22 9.28 -21.63
C ASN A 35 -21.99 9.69 -22.48
N TRP A 36 -21.94 9.20 -23.72
CA TRP A 36 -20.86 9.51 -24.66
C TRP A 36 -20.75 10.99 -25.02
N PHE A 37 -21.86 11.72 -25.07
CA PHE A 37 -21.82 13.15 -25.38
C PHE A 37 -21.11 13.94 -24.28
N ILE A 38 -21.41 13.71 -23.01
CA ILE A 38 -20.75 14.35 -21.87
C ILE A 38 -19.26 14.02 -21.89
N THR A 39 -18.91 12.75 -22.12
CA THR A 39 -17.51 12.30 -22.20
C THR A 39 -16.77 12.98 -23.34
N PHE A 40 -17.37 13.07 -24.52
CA PHE A 40 -16.75 13.77 -25.67
C PHE A 40 -16.52 15.26 -25.37
N VAL A 41 -17.51 15.93 -24.81
CA VAL A 41 -17.40 17.35 -24.41
C VAL A 41 -16.29 17.53 -23.36
N PHE A 42 -16.18 16.60 -22.40
CA PHE A 42 -15.08 16.59 -21.44
C PHE A 42 -13.71 16.42 -22.12
N ILE A 43 -13.59 15.48 -23.07
CA ILE A 43 -12.34 15.27 -23.84
C ILE A 43 -11.91 16.55 -24.57
N VAL A 44 -12.85 17.29 -25.18
CA VAL A 44 -12.56 18.56 -25.86
C VAL A 44 -12.02 19.61 -24.88
N ALA A 45 -12.67 19.79 -23.73
CA ALA A 45 -12.21 20.70 -22.69
C ALA A 45 -10.84 20.28 -22.14
N TYR A 46 -10.65 18.99 -21.90
CA TYR A 46 -9.39 18.42 -21.40
C TYR A 46 -8.26 18.63 -22.41
N PHE A 47 -8.49 18.34 -23.70
CA PHE A 47 -7.50 18.61 -24.76
C PHE A 47 -7.10 20.09 -24.79
N ALA A 48 -8.07 21.00 -24.72
CA ALA A 48 -7.81 22.43 -24.72
C ALA A 48 -6.93 22.84 -23.52
N LEU A 49 -7.22 22.34 -22.32
CA LEU A 49 -6.42 22.61 -21.12
C LEU A 49 -5.00 22.01 -21.21
N VAL A 50 -4.87 20.75 -21.65
CA VAL A 50 -3.57 20.10 -21.87
C VAL A 50 -2.75 20.87 -22.89
N HIS A 51 -3.38 21.33 -23.98
CA HIS A 51 -2.70 22.13 -25.01
C HIS A 51 -2.22 23.48 -24.47
N VAL A 52 -2.99 24.13 -23.60
CA VAL A 52 -2.56 25.34 -22.89
C VAL A 52 -1.34 25.04 -22.00
N VAL A 53 -1.38 23.97 -21.19
CA VAL A 53 -0.26 23.60 -20.34
C VAL A 53 1.00 23.30 -21.16
N CYS A 54 0.88 22.49 -22.21
CA CYS A 54 2.00 22.22 -23.12
C CYS A 54 2.51 23.53 -23.79
N SER A 55 1.60 24.41 -24.22
CA SER A 55 2.00 25.68 -24.80
C SER A 55 2.74 26.60 -23.84
N LEU A 56 2.38 26.58 -22.56
CA LEU A 56 3.08 27.33 -21.49
C LEU A 56 4.49 26.76 -21.23
N LEU A 57 4.60 25.45 -21.06
CA LEU A 57 5.84 24.78 -20.67
C LEU A 57 6.83 24.59 -21.82
N PHE A 58 6.34 24.47 -23.06
CA PHE A 58 7.18 24.22 -24.24
C PHE A 58 7.81 25.52 -24.75
N ILE A 59 8.82 25.96 -24.02
CA ILE A 59 9.71 27.05 -24.41
C ILE A 59 11.03 26.46 -24.94
N ARG A 60 11.74 27.22 -25.78
CA ARG A 60 12.87 26.74 -26.62
C ARG A 60 13.83 25.79 -25.91
N PHE A 61 14.19 26.07 -24.67
CA PHE A 61 15.17 25.28 -23.95
C PHE A 61 14.56 24.05 -23.21
N PHE A 62 13.29 24.13 -22.82
CA PHE A 62 12.64 23.13 -21.97
C PHE A 62 11.64 22.23 -22.71
N THR A 63 11.33 22.50 -23.96
CA THR A 63 10.32 21.75 -24.74
C THR A 63 10.58 20.25 -24.75
N LYS A 64 11.80 19.83 -25.08
CA LYS A 64 12.14 18.40 -25.13
C LYS A 64 12.16 17.78 -23.74
N PHE A 65 12.65 18.51 -22.74
CA PHE A 65 12.69 18.06 -21.35
C PHE A 65 11.27 17.73 -20.86
N PHE A 66 10.33 18.67 -20.97
CA PHE A 66 8.96 18.43 -20.53
C PHE A 66 8.26 17.34 -21.36
N SER A 67 8.51 17.29 -22.67
CA SER A 67 7.95 16.23 -23.51
C SER A 67 8.42 14.84 -23.07
N ILE A 68 9.70 14.66 -22.78
CA ILE A 68 10.28 13.40 -22.29
C ILE A 68 9.70 13.05 -20.91
N LEU A 69 9.64 14.01 -20.00
CA LEU A 69 9.06 13.83 -18.67
C LEU A 69 7.60 13.36 -18.77
N PHE A 70 6.80 13.99 -19.65
CA PHE A 70 5.40 13.61 -19.86
C PHE A 70 5.25 12.22 -20.46
N ILE A 71 6.10 11.84 -21.43
CA ILE A 71 6.09 10.49 -22.01
C ILE A 71 6.36 9.45 -20.93
N ILE A 72 7.48 9.57 -20.21
CA ILE A 72 7.88 8.56 -19.21
C ILE A 72 6.81 8.43 -18.13
N SER A 73 6.37 9.56 -17.55
CA SER A 73 5.36 9.56 -16.50
C SER A 73 4.03 8.98 -16.99
N SER A 74 3.56 9.34 -18.19
CA SER A 74 2.29 8.86 -18.74
C SER A 74 2.32 7.35 -18.99
N PHE A 75 3.35 6.82 -19.64
CA PHE A 75 3.41 5.41 -19.99
C PHE A 75 3.46 4.51 -18.77
N LEU A 76 4.26 4.87 -17.75
CA LEU A 76 4.31 4.13 -16.49
C LEU A 76 2.96 4.19 -15.76
N SER A 77 2.36 5.37 -15.67
CA SER A 77 1.08 5.54 -14.98
C SER A 77 -0.05 4.77 -15.65
N VAL A 78 -0.14 4.87 -16.97
CA VAL A 78 -1.15 4.14 -17.76
C VAL A 78 -1.00 2.63 -17.58
N TYR A 79 0.22 2.11 -17.50
CA TYR A 79 0.44 0.70 -17.25
C TYR A 79 -0.16 0.25 -15.90
N PHE A 80 0.18 0.92 -14.80
CA PHE A 80 -0.31 0.53 -13.49
C PHE A 80 -1.82 0.76 -13.34
N ILE A 81 -2.35 1.87 -13.83
CA ILE A 81 -3.79 2.14 -13.78
C ILE A 81 -4.58 1.13 -14.63
N SER A 82 -4.10 0.78 -15.83
CA SER A 82 -4.86 -0.08 -16.75
C SER A 82 -4.79 -1.56 -16.41
N PHE A 83 -3.67 -2.04 -15.87
CA PHE A 83 -3.46 -3.47 -15.64
C PHE A 83 -3.69 -3.90 -14.19
N TYR A 84 -3.55 -2.97 -13.26
CA TYR A 84 -3.72 -3.25 -11.82
C TYR A 84 -4.80 -2.40 -11.15
N GLY A 85 -5.32 -1.37 -11.83
CA GLY A 85 -6.28 -0.41 -11.25
C GLY A 85 -5.67 0.49 -10.17
N VAL A 86 -4.35 0.49 -10.03
CA VAL A 86 -3.64 1.23 -8.98
C VAL A 86 -3.49 2.70 -9.36
N LEU A 87 -3.94 3.60 -8.48
CA LEU A 87 -3.77 5.05 -8.62
C LEU A 87 -2.49 5.49 -7.91
N ILE A 88 -1.65 6.25 -8.63
CA ILE A 88 -0.32 6.64 -8.14
C ILE A 88 -0.41 7.99 -7.43
N ASP A 89 -0.46 7.97 -6.11
CA ASP A 89 -0.37 9.13 -5.23
C ASP A 89 1.00 9.22 -4.52
N SER A 90 1.14 10.12 -3.52
CA SER A 90 2.38 10.30 -2.77
C SER A 90 2.79 9.07 -1.97
N ASP A 91 1.84 8.32 -1.46
CA ASP A 91 2.08 7.12 -0.65
C ASP A 91 2.52 5.96 -1.55
N MET A 92 1.92 5.87 -2.76
CA MET A 92 2.39 4.92 -3.78
C MET A 92 3.79 5.28 -4.30
N ILE A 93 4.13 6.57 -4.44
CA ILE A 93 5.51 7.00 -4.75
C ILE A 93 6.48 6.57 -3.64
N GLN A 94 6.09 6.71 -2.37
CA GLN A 94 6.89 6.20 -1.24
C GLN A 94 7.11 4.70 -1.36
N ASN A 95 6.05 3.94 -1.63
CA ASN A 95 6.14 2.50 -1.82
C ASN A 95 7.12 2.14 -2.95
N VAL A 96 7.00 2.79 -4.11
CA VAL A 96 7.91 2.57 -5.25
C VAL A 96 9.37 2.87 -4.90
N VAL A 97 9.64 3.97 -4.19
CA VAL A 97 11.01 4.34 -3.77
C VAL A 97 11.59 3.33 -2.78
N GLN A 98 10.75 2.70 -1.97
CA GLN A 98 11.13 1.71 -0.96
C GLN A 98 11.05 0.25 -1.45
N THR A 99 10.61 0.03 -2.69
CA THR A 99 10.54 -1.29 -3.33
C THR A 99 11.94 -1.85 -3.60
N ASP A 100 12.16 -3.11 -3.29
CA ASP A 100 13.44 -3.77 -3.52
C ASP A 100 13.55 -4.43 -4.91
N VAL A 101 14.75 -4.94 -5.23
CA VAL A 101 15.04 -5.56 -6.53
C VAL A 101 14.23 -6.84 -6.78
N LYS A 102 13.86 -7.57 -5.72
CA LYS A 102 13.10 -8.82 -5.82
C LYS A 102 11.66 -8.52 -6.22
N GLU A 103 11.03 -7.54 -5.58
CA GLU A 103 9.70 -7.05 -5.94
C GLU A 103 9.66 -6.50 -7.37
N ILE A 104 10.68 -5.73 -7.78
CA ILE A 104 10.78 -5.23 -9.17
C ILE A 104 10.80 -6.39 -10.15
N ARG A 105 11.54 -7.48 -9.87
CA ARG A 105 11.57 -8.68 -10.74
C ARG A 105 10.21 -9.35 -10.84
N ASP A 106 9.46 -9.43 -9.75
CA ASP A 106 8.13 -10.05 -9.74
C ASP A 106 7.11 -9.24 -10.54
N LEU A 107 7.31 -7.92 -10.68
CA LEU A 107 6.50 -7.04 -11.54
C LEU A 107 6.88 -7.12 -13.03
N LEU A 108 8.10 -7.60 -13.37
CA LEU A 108 8.54 -7.68 -14.76
C LEU A 108 7.72 -8.72 -15.53
N ASN A 109 7.02 -8.24 -16.56
CA ASN A 109 6.29 -9.07 -17.49
C ASN A 109 6.41 -8.52 -18.92
N PHE A 110 5.96 -9.29 -19.91
CA PHE A 110 6.06 -8.90 -21.32
C PHE A 110 5.33 -7.58 -21.62
N LYS A 111 4.20 -7.32 -20.98
CA LYS A 111 3.43 -6.08 -21.19
C LYS A 111 4.20 -4.85 -20.70
N LEU A 112 4.82 -4.94 -19.51
CA LEU A 112 5.65 -3.84 -18.98
C LEU A 112 6.86 -3.57 -19.87
N ILE A 113 7.53 -4.63 -20.35
CA ILE A 113 8.66 -4.50 -21.28
C ILE A 113 8.20 -3.79 -22.56
N PHE A 114 7.06 -4.17 -23.14
CA PHE A 114 6.51 -3.53 -24.33
C PHE A 114 6.19 -2.04 -24.10
N VAL A 115 5.60 -1.69 -22.95
CA VAL A 115 5.31 -0.30 -22.58
C VAL A 115 6.59 0.52 -22.45
N ILE A 116 7.62 -0.04 -21.79
CA ILE A 116 8.93 0.63 -21.63
C ILE A 116 9.60 0.82 -22.99
N LEU A 117 9.62 -0.19 -23.84
CA LEU A 117 10.21 -0.08 -25.18
C LEU A 117 9.49 0.98 -26.03
N THR A 118 8.16 1.03 -25.96
CA THR A 118 7.38 2.05 -26.67
C THR A 118 7.71 3.46 -26.16
N ALA A 119 7.81 3.64 -24.85
CA ALA A 119 8.22 4.92 -24.26
C ALA A 119 9.64 5.32 -24.71
N ILE A 120 10.59 4.37 -24.72
CA ILE A 120 11.98 4.62 -25.19
C ILE A 120 11.99 5.04 -26.66
N LEU A 121 11.22 4.39 -27.52
CA LEU A 121 11.12 4.77 -28.93
C LEU A 121 10.58 6.19 -29.12
N LEU A 122 9.56 6.57 -28.35
CA LEU A 122 9.01 7.93 -28.39
C LEU A 122 10.00 8.97 -27.85
N VAL A 123 10.70 8.65 -26.77
CA VAL A 123 11.76 9.51 -26.23
C VAL A 123 12.87 9.70 -27.26
N PHE A 124 13.32 8.63 -27.91
CA PHE A 124 14.30 8.71 -28.99
C PHE A 124 13.82 9.58 -30.14
N TYR A 125 12.55 9.44 -30.52
CA TYR A 125 11.92 10.30 -31.53
C TYR A 125 11.97 11.79 -31.12
N VAL A 126 11.58 12.13 -29.88
CA VAL A 126 11.63 13.50 -29.34
C VAL A 126 13.04 14.07 -29.35
N ILE A 127 14.05 13.26 -29.00
CA ILE A 127 15.45 13.67 -29.03
C ILE A 127 15.89 14.02 -30.47
N LYS A 128 15.50 13.20 -31.44
CA LYS A 128 15.93 13.34 -32.86
C LYS A 128 15.15 14.39 -33.66
N VAL A 129 13.91 14.71 -33.30
CA VAL A 129 13.10 15.70 -34.02
C VAL A 129 13.72 17.09 -33.93
N LYS A 130 13.75 17.82 -35.07
CA LYS A 130 14.14 19.24 -35.11
C LYS A 130 12.90 20.11 -35.00
N ILE A 131 12.84 20.94 -33.94
CA ILE A 131 11.72 21.84 -33.68
C ILE A 131 12.08 23.23 -34.24
N ASN A 132 11.26 23.75 -35.14
CA ASN A 132 11.37 25.11 -35.64
C ASN A 132 10.52 26.06 -34.77
N TYR A 133 11.20 26.98 -34.05
CA TYR A 133 10.56 27.94 -33.13
C TYR A 133 10.21 29.27 -33.81
N TYR A 134 10.23 29.31 -35.17
CA TYR A 134 10.12 30.53 -35.97
C TYR A 134 11.27 31.51 -35.73
N ASP A 135 11.82 32.05 -36.80
CA ASP A 135 13.00 32.96 -36.74
C ASP A 135 12.64 34.31 -36.09
N ASN A 136 11.38 34.76 -36.29
CA ASN A 136 10.89 35.99 -35.67
C ASN A 136 10.27 35.73 -34.30
N PHE A 137 10.94 36.21 -33.26
CA PHE A 137 10.48 36.06 -31.88
C PHE A 137 9.09 36.64 -31.60
N LYS A 138 8.77 37.82 -32.20
CA LYS A 138 7.45 38.44 -32.05
C LYS A 138 6.36 37.56 -32.66
N PHE A 139 6.63 36.96 -33.81
CA PHE A 139 5.71 36.04 -34.49
C PHE A 139 5.53 34.75 -33.65
N TYR A 140 6.62 34.19 -33.14
CA TYR A 140 6.55 33.05 -32.22
C TYR A 140 5.67 33.35 -30.99
N MET A 141 5.89 34.50 -30.32
CA MET A 141 5.11 34.91 -29.17
C MET A 141 3.63 35.15 -29.50
N LYS A 142 3.35 35.77 -30.68
CA LYS A 142 1.98 35.97 -31.17
C LYS A 142 1.25 34.61 -31.32
N ILE A 143 1.87 33.64 -32.00
CA ILE A 143 1.28 32.31 -32.17
C ILE A 143 1.05 31.66 -30.80
N LYS A 144 2.03 31.72 -29.91
CA LYS A 144 1.93 31.14 -28.56
C LYS A 144 0.77 31.75 -27.77
N ILE A 145 0.63 33.05 -27.74
CA ILE A 145 -0.46 33.77 -27.06
C ILE A 145 -1.83 33.40 -27.65
N ILE A 146 -1.94 33.36 -28.99
CA ILE A 146 -3.18 32.96 -29.68
C ILE A 146 -3.56 31.52 -29.29
N ASN A 147 -2.62 30.60 -29.29
CA ASN A 147 -2.89 29.19 -28.90
C ASN A 147 -3.36 29.07 -27.46
N ILE A 148 -2.70 29.76 -26.52
CA ILE A 148 -3.10 29.80 -25.12
C ILE A 148 -4.50 30.41 -24.97
N GLY A 149 -4.72 31.59 -25.62
CA GLY A 149 -6.01 32.29 -25.57
C GLY A 149 -7.15 31.44 -26.14
N LEU A 150 -6.93 30.82 -27.30
CA LEU A 150 -7.92 29.93 -27.92
C LEU A 150 -8.22 28.70 -27.07
N GLY A 151 -7.18 28.06 -26.51
CA GLY A 151 -7.35 26.90 -25.64
C GLY A 151 -8.12 27.26 -24.37
N LEU A 152 -7.79 28.37 -23.69
CA LEU A 152 -8.53 28.85 -22.53
C LEU A 152 -9.98 29.21 -22.87
N PHE A 153 -10.20 29.86 -24.04
CA PHE A 153 -11.55 30.19 -24.49
C PHE A 153 -12.40 28.95 -24.75
N ILE A 154 -11.87 27.95 -25.45
CA ILE A 154 -12.57 26.68 -25.70
C ILE A 154 -12.90 25.99 -24.36
N ALA A 155 -11.91 25.85 -23.47
CA ALA A 155 -12.11 25.22 -22.16
C ALA A 155 -13.17 25.96 -21.33
N PHE A 156 -13.12 27.30 -21.32
CA PHE A 156 -14.10 28.14 -20.63
C PHE A 156 -15.52 27.93 -21.16
N VAL A 157 -15.70 28.05 -22.48
CA VAL A 157 -17.02 27.91 -23.13
C VAL A 157 -17.61 26.53 -22.85
N VAL A 158 -16.80 25.46 -22.96
CA VAL A 158 -17.24 24.10 -22.74
C VAL A 158 -17.59 23.86 -21.26
N LEU A 159 -16.70 24.22 -20.34
CA LEU A 159 -16.94 24.01 -18.91
C LEU A 159 -18.07 24.89 -18.38
N PHE A 160 -18.23 26.11 -18.89
CA PHE A 160 -19.32 27.00 -18.49
C PHE A 160 -20.68 26.50 -19.01
N SER A 161 -20.76 26.09 -20.28
CA SER A 161 -22.00 25.56 -20.88
C SER A 161 -22.50 24.28 -20.18
N MET A 162 -21.55 23.45 -19.67
CA MET A 162 -21.85 22.19 -18.98
C MET A 162 -21.63 22.28 -17.46
N SER A 163 -21.60 23.48 -16.90
CA SER A 163 -21.31 23.72 -15.47
C SER A 163 -22.26 22.96 -14.52
N LYS A 164 -23.54 22.87 -14.88
CA LYS A 164 -24.54 22.12 -14.10
C LYS A 164 -24.21 20.61 -14.00
N THR A 165 -23.49 20.06 -14.97
CA THR A 165 -23.06 18.66 -14.97
C THR A 165 -21.69 18.50 -14.31
N PHE A 166 -20.71 19.32 -14.71
CA PHE A 166 -19.32 19.13 -14.26
C PHE A 166 -19.06 19.59 -12.83
N ILE A 167 -19.73 20.65 -12.32
CA ILE A 167 -19.50 21.10 -10.93
C ILE A 167 -19.91 20.02 -9.91
N PRO A 168 -21.15 19.44 -9.96
CA PRO A 168 -21.49 18.34 -9.07
C PRO A 168 -20.61 17.10 -9.28
N PHE A 169 -20.25 16.81 -10.54
CA PHE A 169 -19.40 15.68 -10.88
C PHE A 169 -18.03 15.76 -10.20
N PHE A 170 -17.30 16.86 -10.35
CA PHE A 170 -16.00 17.04 -9.70
C PHE A 170 -16.07 17.12 -8.18
N ARG A 171 -17.19 17.59 -7.65
CA ARG A 171 -17.42 17.60 -6.21
C ARG A 171 -17.65 16.21 -5.65
N ASN A 172 -18.39 15.37 -6.37
CA ASN A 172 -18.76 14.02 -5.93
C ASN A 172 -17.65 13.00 -6.17
N TYR A 173 -16.82 13.19 -7.20
CA TYR A 173 -15.77 12.26 -7.64
C TYR A 173 -14.40 12.93 -7.59
N ASN A 174 -13.95 13.28 -6.38
CA ASN A 174 -12.66 13.97 -6.18
C ASN A 174 -11.45 13.13 -6.63
N GLU A 175 -11.58 11.80 -6.63
CA GLU A 175 -10.58 10.86 -7.10
C GLU A 175 -10.24 10.97 -8.59
N ILE A 176 -11.11 11.59 -9.40
CA ILE A 176 -10.86 11.81 -10.84
C ILE A 176 -9.51 12.48 -11.10
N ARG A 177 -9.03 13.33 -10.19
CA ARG A 177 -7.74 14.01 -10.30
C ARG A 177 -6.57 13.03 -10.40
N MET A 178 -6.67 11.85 -9.76
CA MET A 178 -5.62 10.84 -9.71
C MET A 178 -5.45 10.11 -11.05
N TYR A 179 -6.50 10.09 -11.87
CA TYR A 179 -6.46 9.58 -13.24
C TYR A 179 -5.81 10.54 -14.23
N ASN A 180 -5.58 11.82 -13.85
CA ASN A 180 -5.05 12.85 -14.72
C ASN A 180 -3.53 12.68 -14.94
N THR A 181 -3.17 11.80 -15.86
CA THR A 181 -1.76 11.50 -16.19
C THR A 181 -1.25 12.45 -17.30
N PRO A 182 -0.01 12.97 -17.23
CA PRO A 182 1.04 12.75 -16.21
C PRO A 182 1.01 13.75 -15.05
N PHE A 183 0.06 14.69 -15.03
CA PHE A 183 0.13 15.88 -14.18
C PHE A 183 -0.02 15.53 -12.70
N TYR A 184 -0.94 14.61 -12.38
CA TYR A 184 -1.14 14.20 -10.99
C TYR A 184 0.06 13.43 -10.44
N GLN A 185 0.68 12.56 -11.24
CA GLN A 185 1.85 11.79 -10.80
C GLN A 185 3.08 12.68 -10.60
N ILE A 186 3.26 13.70 -11.44
CA ILE A 186 4.30 14.72 -11.22
C ILE A 186 4.04 15.47 -9.91
N TYR A 187 2.78 15.81 -9.63
CA TYR A 187 2.38 16.40 -8.35
C TYR A 187 2.61 15.43 -7.18
N ALA A 188 2.32 14.13 -7.33
CA ALA A 188 2.56 13.11 -6.32
C ALA A 188 4.05 12.98 -5.96
N VAL A 189 4.94 12.99 -6.96
CA VAL A 189 6.40 13.03 -6.76
C VAL A 189 6.83 14.30 -6.01
N TYR A 190 6.28 15.47 -6.40
CA TYR A 190 6.55 16.72 -5.68
C TYR A 190 6.08 16.66 -4.22
N ARG A 191 4.88 16.13 -3.98
CA ARG A 191 4.34 15.91 -2.62
C ARG A 191 5.25 14.99 -1.81
N TYR A 192 5.65 13.86 -2.39
CA TYR A 192 6.60 12.96 -1.76
C TYR A 192 7.91 13.69 -1.38
N TYR A 193 8.50 14.42 -2.32
CA TYR A 193 9.71 15.20 -2.04
C TYR A 193 9.54 16.18 -0.89
N VAL A 194 8.44 16.95 -0.87
CA VAL A 194 8.19 17.93 0.19
C VAL A 194 7.97 17.26 1.54
N CYS A 195 7.19 16.19 1.59
CA CYS A 195 6.82 15.53 2.84
C CYS A 195 7.94 14.66 3.42
N PHE A 196 8.72 13.97 2.58
CA PHE A 196 9.64 12.94 3.05
C PHE A 196 11.14 13.29 2.86
N VAL A 197 11.47 14.14 1.90
CA VAL A 197 12.88 14.45 1.58
C VAL A 197 13.27 15.81 2.12
N LYS A 198 12.45 16.83 1.89
CA LYS A 198 12.76 18.20 2.29
C LYS A 198 12.50 18.47 3.76
N ALA A 199 11.41 17.95 4.31
CA ALA A 199 11.08 18.05 5.72
C ALA A 199 11.70 16.84 6.44
N LYS A 200 12.89 17.00 7.04
CA LYS A 200 13.40 16.05 8.03
C LYS A 200 12.99 16.59 9.40
N PRO A 201 11.88 16.14 10.00
CA PRO A 201 11.52 16.55 11.35
C PRO A 201 12.59 16.05 12.32
N GLU A 202 12.78 16.78 13.42
CA GLU A 202 13.58 16.28 14.54
C GLU A 202 12.94 15.01 15.10
N PHE A 203 13.78 14.07 15.49
CA PHE A 203 13.32 12.83 16.13
C PHE A 203 12.64 13.17 17.47
N LYS A 204 11.41 12.71 17.63
CA LYS A 204 10.64 12.94 18.87
C LYS A 204 10.68 11.71 19.74
N THR A 205 11.09 11.89 20.99
CA THR A 205 10.89 10.88 22.03
C THR A 205 9.48 10.99 22.58
N ILE A 206 8.83 9.85 22.76
CA ILE A 206 7.52 9.75 23.42
C ILE A 206 7.69 8.88 24.67
N ALA A 207 6.68 8.88 25.55
CA ALA A 207 6.67 8.03 26.73
C ALA A 207 7.99 8.10 27.56
N ASN A 208 8.49 9.32 27.83
CA ASN A 208 9.67 9.53 28.67
C ASN A 208 9.43 9.09 30.13
N ASP A 209 8.18 8.97 30.51
CA ASP A 209 7.68 8.49 31.80
C ASP A 209 7.46 6.97 31.82
N ALA A 210 7.80 6.26 30.75
CA ALA A 210 7.54 4.83 30.65
C ALA A 210 8.42 4.03 31.62
N TYR A 211 7.78 3.19 32.44
CA TYR A 211 8.42 2.25 33.32
C TYR A 211 7.58 0.99 33.50
N ARG A 212 8.18 -0.05 34.02
CA ARG A 212 7.49 -1.26 34.45
C ARG A 212 7.78 -1.53 35.92
N GLU A 213 6.76 -1.97 36.63
CA GLU A 213 6.94 -2.54 37.97
C GLU A 213 7.53 -3.96 37.84
N ASN A 214 8.40 -4.34 38.78
CA ASN A 214 8.92 -5.69 38.81
C ASN A 214 7.77 -6.66 39.10
N ASN A 215 7.33 -7.36 38.07
CA ASN A 215 6.36 -8.43 38.16
C ASN A 215 7.09 -9.78 38.02
N HIS A 216 6.80 -10.75 38.87
CA HIS A 216 7.44 -12.08 38.83
C HIS A 216 6.93 -12.95 37.66
N THR A 217 5.88 -12.54 36.99
CA THR A 217 5.31 -13.27 35.86
C THR A 217 6.18 -13.09 34.62
N LYS A 218 6.68 -14.19 34.08
CA LYS A 218 7.44 -14.18 32.82
C LYS A 218 6.48 -14.15 31.63
N LYS A 219 6.66 -13.19 30.72
CA LYS A 219 5.81 -13.01 29.56
C LYS A 219 6.57 -13.19 28.25
N LEU A 220 5.93 -13.87 27.31
CA LEU A 220 6.42 -14.04 25.94
C LEU A 220 5.31 -13.73 24.94
N LEU A 221 5.44 -12.63 24.20
CA LEU A 221 4.56 -12.31 23.10
C LEU A 221 5.28 -12.56 21.77
N VAL A 222 4.70 -13.38 20.91
CA VAL A 222 5.09 -13.47 19.50
C VAL A 222 4.09 -12.69 18.69
N LEU A 223 4.55 -11.56 18.12
CA LEU A 223 3.79 -10.74 17.19
C LEU A 223 4.16 -11.16 15.77
N VAL A 224 3.22 -11.76 15.04
CA VAL A 224 3.42 -12.15 13.66
C VAL A 224 2.79 -11.09 12.78
N VAL A 225 3.62 -10.34 12.06
CA VAL A 225 3.16 -9.35 11.07
C VAL A 225 3.07 -10.06 9.73
N GLY A 226 1.83 -10.27 9.27
CA GLY A 226 1.53 -10.79 7.94
C GLY A 226 1.68 -9.72 6.87
N GLU A 227 1.75 -10.15 5.63
CA GLU A 227 1.88 -9.30 4.47
C GLU A 227 0.72 -9.60 3.51
N THR A 228 -0.01 -8.55 3.10
CA THR A 228 -0.99 -8.61 2.00
C THR A 228 -2.13 -9.64 2.23
N ALA A 229 -2.48 -9.95 3.48
CA ALA A 229 -3.57 -10.88 3.78
C ALA A 229 -4.89 -10.15 4.02
N ARG A 230 -5.97 -10.55 3.31
CA ARG A 230 -7.31 -9.99 3.46
C ARG A 230 -8.23 -10.88 4.29
N ALA A 231 -9.03 -10.33 5.18
CA ALA A 231 -9.93 -11.06 6.05
C ALA A 231 -10.99 -11.87 5.27
N ALA A 232 -11.41 -11.39 4.10
CA ALA A 232 -12.45 -11.99 3.27
C ALA A 232 -12.18 -13.46 2.85
N ASN A 233 -10.92 -13.92 2.88
CA ASN A 233 -10.54 -15.28 2.51
C ASN A 233 -10.18 -16.15 3.73
N TYR A 234 -10.46 -15.71 4.97
CA TYR A 234 -10.21 -16.50 6.17
C TYR A 234 -11.43 -17.35 6.55
N SER A 235 -11.27 -18.68 6.61
CA SER A 235 -12.37 -19.59 6.97
C SER A 235 -12.80 -19.43 8.45
N LEU A 236 -11.94 -18.94 9.33
CA LEU A 236 -12.30 -18.52 10.69
C LEU A 236 -13.28 -17.35 10.72
N GLY A 237 -13.26 -16.48 9.71
CA GLY A 237 -14.19 -15.38 9.51
C GLY A 237 -15.43 -15.73 8.69
N GLY A 238 -15.66 -17.02 8.40
CA GLY A 238 -16.85 -17.49 7.66
C GLY A 238 -16.64 -17.67 6.16
N TYR A 239 -15.42 -17.55 5.63
CA TYR A 239 -15.14 -17.89 4.24
C TYR A 239 -15.32 -19.38 3.99
N ALA A 240 -16.21 -19.72 3.03
CA ALA A 240 -16.68 -21.10 2.85
C ALA A 240 -16.09 -21.81 1.61
N LYS A 241 -15.42 -21.07 0.68
CA LYS A 241 -14.92 -21.67 -0.56
C LYS A 241 -13.78 -22.65 -0.30
N ASN A 242 -12.77 -22.21 0.48
CA ASN A 242 -11.58 -22.98 0.82
C ASN A 242 -11.33 -22.92 2.32
N ASP A 243 -10.87 -24.03 2.92
CA ASP A 243 -10.52 -24.09 4.35
C ASP A 243 -9.10 -23.54 4.57
N THR A 244 -8.99 -22.22 4.56
CA THR A 244 -7.71 -21.51 4.67
C THR A 244 -7.13 -21.49 6.09
N ASN A 245 -7.92 -21.89 7.10
CA ASN A 245 -7.49 -21.99 8.50
C ASN A 245 -7.57 -23.43 9.04
N PHE A 246 -7.20 -24.40 8.22
CA PHE A 246 -7.24 -25.82 8.56
C PHE A 246 -6.42 -26.19 9.81
N TYR A 247 -5.31 -25.49 10.06
CA TYR A 247 -4.40 -25.76 11.18
C TYR A 247 -4.82 -25.01 12.44
N THR A 248 -4.89 -23.67 12.40
CA THR A 248 -5.12 -22.84 13.60
C THR A 248 -6.51 -23.00 14.22
N LYS A 249 -7.53 -23.43 13.47
CA LYS A 249 -8.84 -23.74 14.04
C LYS A 249 -8.80 -24.83 15.10
N LYS A 250 -7.76 -25.67 15.13
CA LYS A 250 -7.53 -26.72 16.12
C LYS A 250 -6.84 -26.20 17.37
N ASP A 251 -6.27 -25.00 17.32
CA ASP A 251 -5.48 -24.38 18.38
C ASP A 251 -6.31 -23.47 19.31
N ASN A 252 -7.64 -23.43 19.13
CA ASN A 252 -8.56 -22.58 19.92
C ASN A 252 -8.18 -21.10 19.85
N VAL A 253 -7.85 -20.60 18.66
CA VAL A 253 -7.53 -19.19 18.43
C VAL A 253 -8.79 -18.32 18.45
N VAL A 254 -8.64 -17.02 18.68
CA VAL A 254 -9.68 -16.01 18.51
C VAL A 254 -9.40 -15.25 17.22
N PHE A 255 -10.37 -15.23 16.33
CA PHE A 255 -10.37 -14.40 15.12
C PHE A 255 -11.21 -13.14 15.37
N PHE A 256 -10.66 -11.95 15.12
CA PHE A 256 -11.39 -10.68 15.24
C PHE A 256 -12.14 -10.40 13.93
N ASP A 257 -13.46 -10.31 14.03
CA ASP A 257 -14.36 -10.29 12.87
C ASP A 257 -14.27 -9.00 12.04
N ASN A 258 -13.85 -7.88 12.65
CA ASN A 258 -13.87 -6.55 12.02
C ASN A 258 -12.60 -5.76 12.40
N PHE A 259 -11.50 -6.06 11.71
CA PHE A 259 -10.20 -5.43 11.96
C PHE A 259 -9.69 -4.69 10.73
N SER A 260 -9.39 -3.40 10.86
CA SER A 260 -8.95 -2.56 9.75
C SER A 260 -7.45 -2.28 9.79
N SER A 261 -6.82 -2.19 8.62
CA SER A 261 -5.44 -1.74 8.48
C SER A 261 -5.30 -0.22 8.61
N CYS A 262 -4.10 0.22 8.92
CA CYS A 262 -3.73 1.64 8.98
C CYS A 262 -3.43 2.23 7.59
N GLY A 263 -3.06 1.39 6.66
CA GLY A 263 -2.74 1.74 5.27
C GLY A 263 -3.12 0.62 4.31
N THR A 264 -2.86 0.85 3.04
CA THR A 264 -3.08 -0.10 1.94
C THR A 264 -1.77 -0.57 1.30
N ALA A 265 -0.64 -0.20 1.88
CA ALA A 265 0.71 -0.60 1.45
C ALA A 265 1.63 -0.66 2.68
N THR A 266 2.59 -1.58 2.67
CA THR A 266 3.53 -1.83 3.77
C THR A 266 4.29 -0.58 4.19
N ALA A 267 4.71 0.26 3.22
CA ALA A 267 5.43 1.50 3.49
C ALA A 267 4.67 2.49 4.40
N VAL A 268 3.34 2.42 4.41
CA VAL A 268 2.46 3.26 5.23
C VAL A 268 1.97 2.46 6.45
N SER A 269 1.43 1.27 6.21
CA SER A 269 0.72 0.53 7.23
C SER A 269 1.62 0.01 8.35
N LEU A 270 2.81 -0.50 8.00
CA LEU A 270 3.72 -1.06 8.99
C LEU A 270 4.21 -0.02 10.01
N PRO A 271 4.77 1.14 9.64
CA PRO A 271 5.15 2.14 10.64
C PRO A 271 3.94 2.75 11.36
N CYS A 272 2.78 2.87 10.69
CA CYS A 272 1.56 3.39 11.29
C CYS A 272 1.04 2.49 12.42
N MET A 273 0.99 1.16 12.24
CA MET A 273 0.46 0.25 13.26
C MET A 273 1.26 0.25 14.57
N PHE A 274 2.54 0.60 14.52
CA PHE A 274 3.39 0.74 15.72
C PHE A 274 3.45 2.18 16.26
N SER A 275 2.82 3.15 15.55
CA SER A 275 2.80 4.56 15.97
C SER A 275 1.81 4.78 17.12
N ILE A 276 2.08 5.81 17.93
CA ILE A 276 1.12 6.37 18.88
C ILE A 276 -0.02 7.10 18.15
N SER A 277 0.26 7.65 16.95
CA SER A 277 -0.72 8.34 16.13
C SER A 277 -1.72 7.35 15.53
N LYS A 278 -3.00 7.63 15.70
CA LYS A 278 -4.07 6.85 15.05
C LYS A 278 -4.09 7.16 13.54
N ARG A 279 -4.59 6.22 12.72
CA ARG A 279 -4.63 6.33 11.27
C ARG A 279 -5.10 7.71 10.75
N GLU A 280 -6.11 8.29 11.37
CA GLU A 280 -6.67 9.58 10.94
C GLU A 280 -5.68 10.74 11.05
N ASN A 281 -4.79 10.68 12.01
CA ASN A 281 -3.80 11.72 12.32
C ASN A 281 -2.38 11.30 11.94
N TYR A 282 -2.18 10.06 11.52
CA TYR A 282 -0.88 9.54 11.14
C TYR A 282 -0.35 10.21 9.88
N SER A 283 0.93 10.55 9.90
CA SER A 283 1.66 11.02 8.73
C SER A 283 2.91 10.15 8.54
N SER A 284 3.11 9.63 7.35
CA SER A 284 4.32 8.86 7.01
C SER A 284 5.62 9.70 7.12
N SER A 285 5.50 11.02 7.31
CA SER A 285 6.64 11.90 7.61
C SER A 285 6.95 12.02 9.11
N GLU A 286 6.18 11.36 9.99
CA GLU A 286 6.48 11.34 11.43
C GLU A 286 7.82 10.66 11.67
N PHE A 287 8.67 11.31 12.48
CA PHE A 287 9.96 10.78 12.89
C PHE A 287 10.01 10.77 14.41
N GLN A 288 9.50 9.68 15.00
CA GLN A 288 9.34 9.55 16.45
C GLN A 288 9.52 8.11 16.90
N GLU A 289 9.63 7.92 18.23
CA GLU A 289 9.58 6.59 18.83
C GLU A 289 8.27 5.89 18.49
N ASN A 290 8.34 4.57 18.40
CA ASN A 290 7.20 3.67 18.18
C ASN A 290 7.01 2.72 19.38
N ALA A 291 6.00 1.86 19.34
CA ALA A 291 5.70 0.93 20.43
C ALA A 291 6.90 0.04 20.81
N MET A 292 7.69 -0.40 19.82
CA MET A 292 8.86 -1.26 20.08
C MET A 292 9.96 -0.50 20.82
N ASP A 293 10.16 0.78 20.52
CA ASP A 293 11.11 1.66 21.24
C ASP A 293 10.67 1.83 22.71
N VAL A 294 9.37 2.06 22.95
CA VAL A 294 8.81 2.22 24.30
C VAL A 294 8.96 0.95 25.10
N LEU A 295 8.68 -0.21 24.51
CA LEU A 295 8.88 -1.51 25.16
C LEU A 295 10.37 -1.74 25.49
N HIS A 296 11.26 -1.46 24.54
CA HIS A 296 12.70 -1.63 24.72
C HIS A 296 13.22 -0.80 25.91
N LYS A 297 12.90 0.51 25.95
CA LYS A 297 13.32 1.37 27.05
C LYS A 297 12.66 1.04 28.40
N SER A 298 11.53 0.34 28.39
CA SER A 298 10.86 -0.16 29.60
C SER A 298 11.41 -1.51 30.08
N GLY A 299 12.50 -2.03 29.47
CA GLY A 299 13.18 -3.25 29.87
C GLY A 299 12.57 -4.55 29.32
N VAL A 300 11.74 -4.47 28.28
CA VAL A 300 11.30 -5.64 27.52
C VAL A 300 12.38 -6.03 26.52
N ASN A 301 12.75 -7.31 26.47
CA ASN A 301 13.65 -7.83 25.45
C ASN A 301 12.92 -7.86 24.10
N THR A 302 13.34 -7.01 23.18
CA THR A 302 12.70 -6.79 21.89
C THR A 302 13.52 -7.39 20.77
N ILE A 303 12.93 -8.32 20.01
CA ILE A 303 13.59 -9.05 18.92
C ILE A 303 12.74 -8.91 17.67
N TRP A 304 13.39 -8.62 16.51
CA TRP A 304 12.75 -8.56 15.22
C TRP A 304 13.41 -9.52 14.23
N ILE A 305 12.65 -10.46 13.68
CA ILE A 305 13.11 -11.39 12.65
C ILE A 305 12.27 -11.14 11.39
N ASP A 306 12.93 -10.74 10.32
CA ASP A 306 12.32 -10.18 9.12
C ASP A 306 12.59 -11.07 7.90
N ASN A 307 11.55 -11.54 7.24
CA ASN A 307 11.63 -12.18 5.92
C ASN A 307 10.95 -11.34 4.84
N ASN A 308 10.35 -10.20 5.21
CA ASN A 308 9.73 -9.29 4.26
C ASN A 308 10.78 -8.59 3.40
N SER A 309 10.59 -8.56 2.08
CA SER A 309 11.48 -7.92 1.14
C SER A 309 11.65 -6.42 1.45
N GLY A 310 10.54 -5.76 1.80
CA GLY A 310 10.52 -4.35 2.19
C GLY A 310 11.19 -4.02 3.53
N GLY A 311 11.48 -5.01 4.37
CA GLY A 311 12.04 -4.83 5.71
C GLY A 311 11.10 -4.12 6.68
N CYS A 312 11.59 -3.75 7.85
CA CYS A 312 10.78 -3.20 8.95
C CYS A 312 10.39 -1.71 8.80
N LYS A 313 10.68 -1.07 7.69
CA LYS A 313 10.32 0.34 7.38
C LYS A 313 10.62 1.33 8.53
N GLY A 314 11.73 1.15 9.23
CA GLY A 314 12.17 2.00 10.33
C GLY A 314 11.68 1.60 11.72
N VAL A 315 10.73 0.66 11.84
CA VAL A 315 10.17 0.24 13.14
C VAL A 315 11.21 -0.44 14.01
N CYS A 316 12.09 -1.24 13.41
CA CYS A 316 13.11 -2.01 14.13
C CYS A 316 14.50 -1.35 14.18
N ASP A 317 14.68 -0.16 13.61
CA ASP A 317 16.02 0.44 13.43
C ASP A 317 16.76 0.73 14.75
N ARG A 318 16.02 0.91 15.83
CA ARG A 318 16.56 1.24 17.16
C ARG A 318 16.59 0.05 18.13
N LEU A 319 16.22 -1.15 17.65
CA LEU A 319 16.28 -2.36 18.43
C LEU A 319 17.67 -2.99 18.38
N GLY A 320 18.16 -3.47 19.53
CA GLY A 320 19.48 -4.12 19.61
C GLY A 320 19.56 -5.48 18.92
N GLN A 321 18.41 -6.10 18.62
CA GLN A 321 18.30 -7.44 18.05
C GLN A 321 17.34 -7.42 16.85
N SER A 322 17.88 -7.20 15.65
CA SER A 322 17.14 -7.38 14.42
C SER A 322 17.92 -8.29 13.46
N GLN A 323 17.22 -9.21 12.80
CA GLN A 323 17.80 -10.15 11.84
C GLN A 323 16.95 -10.14 10.57
N LYS A 324 17.53 -9.80 9.43
CA LYS A 324 16.89 -9.87 8.12
C LYS A 324 17.25 -11.18 7.43
N LEU A 325 16.25 -11.91 6.96
CA LEU A 325 16.38 -13.06 6.08
C LEU A 325 16.17 -12.61 4.64
N SER A 326 16.42 -13.49 3.69
CA SER A 326 16.15 -13.27 2.27
C SER A 326 15.67 -14.59 1.65
N SER A 327 14.48 -15.03 2.09
CA SER A 327 13.89 -16.27 1.61
C SER A 327 12.61 -16.03 0.83
N ASP A 328 12.28 -16.95 -0.08
CA ASP A 328 10.98 -16.95 -0.76
C ASP A 328 9.87 -17.53 0.12
N LEU A 329 10.24 -18.33 1.15
CA LEU A 329 9.32 -19.05 2.01
C LEU A 329 9.52 -18.67 3.47
N ASP A 330 8.42 -18.43 4.18
CA ASP A 330 8.40 -17.93 5.55
C ASP A 330 8.72 -19.00 6.61
N GLU A 331 8.71 -20.28 6.27
CA GLU A 331 9.17 -21.36 7.18
C GLU A 331 10.61 -21.15 7.64
N ASN A 332 11.41 -20.42 6.87
CA ASN A 332 12.79 -20.10 7.24
C ASN A 332 12.88 -19.16 8.46
N LEU A 333 11.78 -18.52 8.88
CA LEU A 333 11.67 -17.79 10.14
C LEU A 333 11.70 -18.72 11.36
N LEU A 334 11.26 -20.00 11.22
CA LEU A 334 11.13 -20.92 12.34
C LEU A 334 12.47 -21.30 12.97
N ALA A 335 13.54 -21.41 12.18
CA ALA A 335 14.85 -21.79 12.70
C ALA A 335 15.46 -20.71 13.62
N PRO A 336 15.60 -19.43 13.18
CA PRO A 336 16.07 -18.36 14.06
C PRO A 336 15.08 -18.07 15.20
N PHE A 337 13.77 -18.24 15.00
CA PHE A 337 12.79 -18.13 16.09
C PHE A 337 13.05 -19.18 17.19
N LYS A 338 13.23 -20.45 16.85
CA LYS A 338 13.58 -21.51 17.81
C LYS A 338 14.88 -21.21 18.56
N GLU A 339 15.88 -20.66 17.88
CA GLU A 339 17.11 -20.24 18.53
C GLU A 339 16.86 -19.18 19.61
N LYS A 340 16.03 -18.16 19.31
CA LYS A 340 15.71 -17.09 20.27
C LYS A 340 14.91 -17.60 21.47
N LEU A 341 14.09 -18.64 21.33
CA LEU A 341 13.38 -19.27 22.44
C LEU A 341 14.31 -19.90 23.49
N ASN A 342 15.56 -20.20 23.15
CA ASN A 342 16.55 -20.72 24.11
C ASN A 342 17.24 -19.59 24.91
N HIS A 343 17.03 -18.32 24.59
CA HIS A 343 17.72 -17.16 25.18
C HIS A 343 16.74 -16.08 25.64
N LEU A 344 15.60 -16.48 26.23
CA LEU A 344 14.58 -15.57 26.71
C LEU A 344 14.97 -14.92 28.05
N SER A 345 14.62 -13.65 28.20
CA SER A 345 14.59 -12.93 29.48
C SER A 345 13.21 -13.10 30.15
N ASP A 346 12.95 -12.40 31.25
CA ASP A 346 11.64 -12.49 31.90
C ASP A 346 10.49 -11.89 31.07
N GLN A 347 10.80 -10.91 30.23
CA GLN A 347 9.81 -10.22 29.40
C GLN A 347 10.32 -10.14 27.97
N ASN A 348 9.59 -10.74 27.02
CA ASN A 348 10.05 -10.86 25.65
C ASN A 348 8.94 -10.55 24.67
N ILE A 349 9.26 -9.74 23.66
CA ILE A 349 8.50 -9.66 22.42
C ILE A 349 9.39 -10.09 21.25
N ILE A 350 8.90 -11.06 20.48
CA ILE A 350 9.55 -11.50 19.24
C ILE A 350 8.59 -11.16 18.09
N VAL A 351 9.01 -10.26 17.21
CA VAL A 351 8.28 -9.95 16.00
C VAL A 351 8.79 -10.83 14.86
N LEU A 352 7.88 -11.52 14.18
CA LEU A 352 8.14 -12.29 12.97
C LEU A 352 7.43 -11.59 11.82
N HIS A 353 8.20 -11.00 10.90
CA HIS A 353 7.66 -10.27 9.76
C HIS A 353 7.71 -11.14 8.50
N LEU A 354 6.55 -11.51 8.00
CA LEU A 354 6.39 -12.46 6.90
C LEU A 354 6.56 -11.77 5.53
N GLN A 355 6.94 -12.55 4.52
CA GLN A 355 6.72 -12.23 3.10
C GLN A 355 5.25 -12.50 2.72
N GLY A 356 4.58 -13.38 3.43
CA GLY A 356 3.15 -13.64 3.39
C GLY A 356 2.58 -13.89 1.99
N SER A 357 1.50 -13.19 1.69
CA SER A 357 0.76 -13.32 0.43
C SER A 357 1.16 -12.26 -0.62
N HIS A 358 2.39 -11.73 -0.56
CA HIS A 358 2.83 -10.63 -1.43
C HIS A 358 2.75 -10.97 -2.92
N GLY A 359 1.93 -10.20 -3.66
CA GLY A 359 1.72 -10.32 -5.11
C GLY A 359 2.81 -9.67 -5.97
N PRO A 360 2.71 -9.79 -7.28
CA PRO A 360 1.74 -10.59 -8.06
C PRO A 360 2.07 -12.08 -8.19
N THR A 361 3.17 -12.55 -7.63
CA THR A 361 3.66 -13.92 -7.79
C THR A 361 3.22 -14.84 -6.66
N TYR A 362 1.92 -14.87 -6.34
CA TYR A 362 1.38 -15.66 -5.21
C TYR A 362 1.81 -17.13 -5.25
N TYR A 363 1.94 -17.73 -6.43
CA TYR A 363 2.35 -19.14 -6.61
C TYR A 363 3.77 -19.43 -6.10
N LYS A 364 4.59 -18.41 -5.83
CA LYS A 364 5.92 -18.54 -5.23
C LYS A 364 5.91 -18.42 -3.69
N ARG A 365 4.77 -18.09 -3.08
CA ARG A 365 4.66 -17.77 -1.66
C ARG A 365 4.29 -18.97 -0.79
N TYR A 366 4.24 -20.16 -1.35
CA TYR A 366 4.03 -21.43 -0.65
C TYR A 366 4.77 -22.57 -1.34
N PRO A 367 5.26 -23.58 -0.59
CA PRO A 367 5.87 -24.77 -1.16
C PRO A 367 4.81 -25.71 -1.77
N SER A 368 5.23 -26.64 -2.62
CA SER A 368 4.33 -27.48 -3.44
C SER A 368 3.33 -28.30 -2.63
N GLU A 369 3.67 -28.71 -1.41
CA GLU A 369 2.78 -29.43 -0.48
C GLU A 369 1.58 -28.61 -0.01
N PHE A 370 1.65 -27.28 -0.10
CA PHE A 370 0.55 -26.37 0.19
C PHE A 370 -0.26 -25.95 -1.05
N LYS A 371 0.03 -26.50 -2.21
CA LYS A 371 -0.81 -26.37 -3.42
C LYS A 371 -2.06 -27.26 -3.31
N LYS A 372 -2.95 -26.95 -2.36
CA LYS A 372 -4.14 -27.75 -2.03
C LYS A 372 -5.37 -27.34 -2.85
N PHE A 373 -5.53 -26.05 -3.07
CA PHE A 373 -6.66 -25.51 -3.82
C PHE A 373 -6.25 -25.33 -5.28
N THR A 374 -6.97 -25.97 -6.19
CA THR A 374 -6.66 -26.03 -7.63
C THR A 374 -7.92 -25.81 -8.46
N PRO A 375 -7.83 -25.29 -9.71
CA PRO A 375 -6.61 -24.92 -10.45
C PRO A 375 -5.90 -23.71 -9.88
N THR A 376 -4.62 -23.46 -10.29
CA THR A 376 -3.80 -22.33 -9.83
C THR A 376 -3.38 -21.40 -10.95
N CYS A 377 -3.11 -20.14 -10.59
CA CYS A 377 -2.59 -19.09 -11.45
C CYS A 377 -1.06 -18.99 -11.27
N ASP A 378 -0.31 -19.71 -12.09
CA ASP A 378 1.14 -19.79 -11.97
C ASP A 378 1.85 -18.76 -12.88
N THR A 379 1.37 -17.50 -12.85
CA THR A 379 1.91 -16.34 -13.58
C THR A 379 1.78 -15.05 -12.78
N ASN A 380 2.60 -14.05 -13.11
CA ASN A 380 2.47 -12.70 -12.56
C ASN A 380 1.51 -11.79 -13.35
N GLU A 381 0.95 -12.28 -14.46
CA GLU A 381 -0.06 -11.56 -15.23
C GLU A 381 -1.47 -11.94 -14.76
N LEU A 382 -1.87 -11.45 -13.60
CA LEU A 382 -3.09 -11.86 -12.88
C LEU A 382 -4.36 -11.77 -13.74
N SER A 383 -4.46 -10.77 -14.60
CA SER A 383 -5.60 -10.58 -15.50
C SER A 383 -5.74 -11.66 -16.61
N LYS A 384 -4.76 -12.56 -16.78
CA LYS A 384 -4.84 -13.70 -17.70
C LYS A 384 -5.40 -14.96 -17.05
N CYS A 385 -5.47 -14.99 -15.74
CA CYS A 385 -5.97 -16.13 -15.00
C CYS A 385 -7.48 -16.05 -14.82
N ASP A 386 -8.12 -17.22 -14.80
CA ASP A 386 -9.49 -17.30 -14.33
C ASP A 386 -9.56 -16.88 -12.86
N SER A 387 -10.65 -16.22 -12.48
CA SER A 387 -10.85 -15.75 -11.12
C SER A 387 -10.74 -16.86 -10.08
N GLU A 388 -11.21 -18.08 -10.41
CA GLU A 388 -11.08 -19.22 -9.53
C GLU A 388 -9.64 -19.64 -9.30
N ALA A 389 -8.84 -19.73 -10.37
CA ALA A 389 -7.43 -20.09 -10.29
C ALA A 389 -6.63 -19.07 -9.49
N LEU A 390 -6.94 -17.78 -9.67
CA LEU A 390 -6.30 -16.70 -8.91
C LEU A 390 -6.63 -16.78 -7.41
N ILE A 391 -7.91 -16.96 -7.07
CA ILE A 391 -8.36 -17.08 -5.67
C ILE A 391 -7.72 -18.33 -5.04
N ASN A 392 -7.73 -19.48 -5.71
CA ASN A 392 -7.13 -20.70 -5.19
C ASN A 392 -5.63 -20.55 -4.93
N THR A 393 -4.92 -19.87 -5.82
CA THR A 393 -3.48 -19.60 -5.63
C THR A 393 -3.24 -18.72 -4.42
N TYR A 394 -4.03 -17.68 -4.26
CA TYR A 394 -3.97 -16.79 -3.11
C TYR A 394 -4.35 -17.53 -1.81
N ASP A 395 -5.40 -18.32 -1.80
CA ASP A 395 -5.85 -19.11 -0.65
C ASP A 395 -4.80 -20.14 -0.20
N ASN A 396 -4.00 -20.69 -1.13
CA ASN A 396 -2.86 -21.55 -0.79
C ASN A 396 -1.79 -20.78 0.02
N THR A 397 -1.58 -19.49 -0.23
CA THR A 397 -0.66 -18.65 0.58
C THR A 397 -1.18 -18.49 2.00
N LEU A 398 -2.50 -18.29 2.16
CA LEU A 398 -3.15 -18.16 3.47
C LEU A 398 -3.10 -19.47 4.25
N LEU A 399 -3.35 -20.60 3.60
CA LEU A 399 -3.22 -21.94 4.21
C LEU A 399 -1.79 -22.19 4.71
N TYR A 400 -0.78 -21.75 3.95
CA TYR A 400 0.62 -21.86 4.36
C TYR A 400 0.95 -20.95 5.54
N THR A 401 0.46 -19.71 5.54
CA THR A 401 0.57 -18.82 6.71
C THR A 401 -0.12 -19.44 7.95
N ASP A 402 -1.29 -20.01 7.78
CA ASP A 402 -2.04 -20.70 8.85
C ASP A 402 -1.26 -21.87 9.46
N TYR A 403 -0.57 -22.66 8.62
CA TYR A 403 0.35 -23.70 9.08
C TYR A 403 1.48 -23.13 9.94
N LEU A 404 2.13 -22.05 9.47
CA LEU A 404 3.21 -21.40 10.22
C LEU A 404 2.75 -20.89 11.59
N LEU A 405 1.55 -20.28 11.65
CA LEU A 405 0.96 -19.81 12.91
C LEU A 405 0.74 -20.99 13.89
N SER A 406 0.23 -22.12 13.39
CA SER A 406 0.04 -23.31 14.21
C SER A 406 1.37 -23.90 14.72
N GLU A 407 2.43 -23.93 13.90
CA GLU A 407 3.76 -24.37 14.33
C GLU A 407 4.37 -23.42 15.39
N ILE A 408 4.16 -22.09 15.25
CA ILE A 408 4.57 -21.13 16.28
C ILE A 408 3.80 -21.36 17.59
N ILE A 409 2.48 -21.54 17.54
CA ILE A 409 1.66 -21.84 18.71
C ILE A 409 2.13 -23.11 19.41
N LYS A 410 2.48 -24.15 18.65
CA LYS A 410 3.02 -25.40 19.20
C LYS A 410 4.33 -25.15 19.96
N LEU A 411 5.26 -24.36 19.42
CA LEU A 411 6.48 -23.99 20.12
C LEU A 411 6.23 -23.15 21.37
N LEU A 412 5.21 -22.28 21.36
CA LEU A 412 4.80 -21.49 22.52
C LEU A 412 4.19 -22.35 23.62
N LYS A 413 3.43 -23.40 23.29
CA LYS A 413 2.90 -24.36 24.23
C LYS A 413 3.99 -25.15 25.00
N GLU A 414 5.20 -25.23 24.44
CA GLU A 414 6.37 -25.84 25.08
C GLU A 414 7.01 -24.91 26.13
N GLN A 415 6.77 -23.59 26.08
CA GLN A 415 7.33 -22.58 27.00
C GLN A 415 6.52 -22.45 28.28
N LYS A 416 6.45 -23.56 29.07
CA LYS A 416 5.58 -23.68 30.27
C LYS A 416 5.84 -22.68 31.38
N SER A 417 7.03 -22.08 31.43
CA SER A 417 7.41 -21.07 32.43
C SER A 417 6.98 -19.66 32.11
N TYR A 418 6.37 -19.44 30.90
CA TYR A 418 5.95 -18.15 30.44
C TYR A 418 4.43 -18.08 30.25
N GLU A 419 3.83 -16.94 30.55
CA GLU A 419 2.57 -16.54 29.94
C GLU A 419 2.86 -16.21 28.48
N SER A 420 2.51 -17.15 27.60
CA SER A 420 2.87 -17.08 26.18
C SER A 420 1.65 -16.72 25.36
N SER A 421 1.80 -15.78 24.45
CA SER A 421 0.76 -15.37 23.51
C SER A 421 1.31 -15.23 22.09
N LEU A 422 0.42 -15.47 21.12
CA LEU A 422 0.62 -15.13 19.72
C LEU A 422 -0.43 -14.10 19.31
N PHE A 423 0.01 -13.04 18.67
CA PHE A 423 -0.86 -12.11 17.97
C PHE A 423 -0.44 -12.01 16.52
N TYR A 424 -1.32 -12.39 15.61
CA TYR A 424 -1.12 -12.26 14.16
C TYR A 424 -2.05 -11.18 13.64
N LEU A 425 -1.52 -10.29 12.79
CA LEU A 425 -2.30 -9.37 11.97
C LEU A 425 -1.55 -9.09 10.67
N SER A 426 -2.29 -8.93 9.57
CA SER A 426 -1.67 -8.48 8.32
C SER A 426 -1.42 -6.98 8.38
N ASP A 427 -0.43 -6.51 7.63
CA ASP A 427 -0.18 -5.08 7.47
C ASP A 427 -1.29 -4.40 6.64
N HIS A 428 -1.71 -4.99 5.52
CA HIS A 428 -2.86 -4.59 4.70
C HIS A 428 -3.47 -5.81 3.99
N GLY A 429 -4.56 -5.59 3.28
CA GLY A 429 -5.21 -6.60 2.47
C GLY A 429 -4.85 -6.51 0.98
N GLU A 430 -5.62 -7.21 0.12
CA GLU A 430 -5.32 -7.41 -1.30
C GLU A 430 -6.58 -7.47 -2.15
N SER A 431 -6.56 -6.86 -3.33
CA SER A 431 -7.57 -7.03 -4.37
C SER A 431 -7.14 -8.09 -5.37
N LEU A 432 -8.04 -9.00 -5.72
CA LEU A 432 -7.78 -10.13 -6.62
C LEU A 432 -8.57 -10.03 -7.95
N GLY A 433 -8.82 -8.80 -8.41
CA GLY A 433 -9.52 -8.52 -9.68
C GLY A 433 -10.96 -8.06 -9.51
N GLU A 434 -11.43 -7.86 -8.29
CA GLU A 434 -12.76 -7.29 -8.05
C GLU A 434 -12.84 -5.89 -8.67
N ASN A 435 -13.85 -5.66 -9.49
CA ASN A 435 -14.02 -4.43 -10.27
C ASN A 435 -12.79 -4.06 -11.14
N GLY A 436 -11.99 -5.04 -11.55
CA GLY A 436 -10.78 -4.83 -12.34
C GLY A 436 -9.60 -4.30 -11.53
N ILE A 437 -9.69 -4.28 -10.20
CA ILE A 437 -8.62 -3.84 -9.30
C ILE A 437 -7.84 -5.07 -8.83
N TYR A 438 -6.53 -5.03 -8.99
CA TYR A 438 -5.59 -6.05 -8.53
C TYR A 438 -4.57 -5.43 -7.60
N LEU A 439 -3.96 -6.26 -6.76
CA LEU A 439 -2.92 -5.85 -5.81
C LEU A 439 -3.47 -4.86 -4.76
N HIS A 440 -2.60 -4.04 -4.22
CA HIS A 440 -2.84 -3.12 -3.10
C HIS A 440 -2.31 -1.71 -3.43
N GLY A 441 -2.30 -0.78 -2.46
CA GLY A 441 -1.74 0.56 -2.62
C GLY A 441 -2.73 1.59 -3.16
N MET A 442 -4.04 1.30 -3.17
CA MET A 442 -5.05 2.31 -3.46
C MET A 442 -5.06 3.37 -2.35
N PRO A 443 -5.29 4.66 -2.68
CA PRO A 443 -5.49 5.69 -1.65
C PRO A 443 -6.57 5.25 -0.67
N TYR A 444 -6.28 5.27 0.63
CA TYR A 444 -7.12 4.64 1.67
C TYR A 444 -8.60 5.06 1.61
N ALA A 445 -8.86 6.35 1.33
CA ALA A 445 -10.21 6.91 1.29
C ALA A 445 -11.12 6.29 0.20
N ILE A 446 -10.54 5.66 -0.82
CA ILE A 446 -11.26 5.06 -1.95
C ILE A 446 -10.87 3.59 -2.16
N ALA A 447 -10.05 3.05 -1.26
CA ALA A 447 -9.62 1.66 -1.33
C ALA A 447 -10.82 0.73 -1.06
N PRO A 448 -10.95 -0.37 -1.83
CA PRO A 448 -11.94 -1.38 -1.51
C PRO A 448 -11.62 -2.05 -0.16
N SER A 449 -12.66 -2.53 0.52
CA SER A 449 -12.51 -3.22 1.82
C SER A 449 -11.55 -4.41 1.76
N TYR A 450 -11.37 -5.03 0.60
CA TYR A 450 -10.38 -6.09 0.40
C TYR A 450 -8.95 -5.64 0.68
N GLN A 451 -8.63 -4.35 0.57
CA GLN A 451 -7.30 -3.82 0.88
C GLN A 451 -7.18 -3.30 2.32
N THR A 452 -8.30 -3.04 3.01
CA THR A 452 -8.32 -2.40 4.33
C THR A 452 -8.84 -3.30 5.44
N HIS A 453 -9.67 -4.31 5.15
CA HIS A 453 -10.15 -5.28 6.13
C HIS A 453 -9.21 -6.49 6.18
N ILE A 454 -8.48 -6.61 7.28
CA ILE A 454 -7.39 -7.57 7.46
C ILE A 454 -7.75 -8.63 8.51
N PRO A 455 -7.16 -9.83 8.44
CA PRO A 455 -7.25 -10.81 9.52
C PRO A 455 -6.46 -10.35 10.74
N ALA A 456 -7.02 -10.62 11.92
CA ALA A 456 -6.32 -10.53 13.18
C ALA A 456 -6.67 -11.76 14.01
N ILE A 457 -5.64 -12.49 14.51
CA ILE A 457 -5.77 -13.76 15.22
C ILE A 457 -4.99 -13.68 16.52
N PHE A 458 -5.62 -14.05 17.62
CA PHE A 458 -5.00 -14.09 18.94
C PHE A 458 -5.07 -15.49 19.54
N TRP A 459 -3.98 -15.89 20.17
CA TRP A 459 -3.87 -17.08 20.99
C TRP A 459 -3.06 -16.78 22.25
N SER A 460 -3.45 -17.38 23.38
CA SER A 460 -2.69 -17.32 24.62
C SER A 460 -2.88 -18.60 25.43
N ASN A 461 -1.89 -18.93 26.27
CA ASN A 461 -2.03 -19.92 27.31
C ASN A 461 -2.65 -19.34 28.61
N ASP A 462 -2.87 -18.00 28.67
CA ASP A 462 -3.62 -17.34 29.73
C ASP A 462 -5.11 -17.27 29.35
N GLU A 463 -5.96 -17.97 30.11
CA GLU A 463 -7.40 -18.02 29.91
C GLU A 463 -8.08 -16.66 30.07
N LYS A 464 -7.55 -15.74 30.91
CA LYS A 464 -8.12 -14.40 31.09
C LYS A 464 -7.97 -13.59 29.81
N LEU A 465 -6.78 -13.61 29.20
CA LEU A 465 -6.52 -12.93 27.94
C LEU A 465 -7.38 -13.52 26.80
N MET A 466 -7.52 -14.85 26.75
CA MET A 466 -8.38 -15.52 25.77
C MET A 466 -9.86 -15.13 25.94
N ASN A 467 -10.34 -15.00 27.17
CA ASN A 467 -11.73 -14.60 27.42
C ASN A 467 -11.98 -13.15 27.02
N LEU A 468 -11.07 -12.21 27.32
CA LEU A 468 -11.15 -10.83 26.87
C LEU A 468 -11.13 -10.74 25.34
N ALA A 469 -10.23 -11.46 24.68
CA ALA A 469 -10.18 -11.50 23.22
C ALA A 469 -11.50 -12.03 22.60
N LYS A 470 -12.11 -13.07 23.21
CA LYS A 470 -13.42 -13.60 22.78
C LYS A 470 -14.57 -12.60 22.97
N GLU A 471 -14.55 -11.84 24.06
CA GLU A 471 -15.53 -10.78 24.33
C GLU A 471 -15.43 -9.66 23.30
N HIS A 472 -14.22 -9.31 22.90
CA HIS A 472 -13.95 -8.18 22.01
C HIS A 472 -13.97 -8.51 20.51
N LYS A 473 -14.02 -9.79 20.12
CA LYS A 473 -13.82 -10.22 18.73
C LYS A 473 -14.75 -9.59 17.70
N GLY A 474 -15.98 -9.25 18.10
CA GLY A 474 -17.01 -8.64 17.23
C GLY A 474 -16.96 -7.11 17.17
N LEU A 475 -16.10 -6.46 17.95
CA LEU A 475 -15.99 -5.01 17.94
C LEU A 475 -15.33 -4.52 16.64
N LYS A 476 -15.63 -3.27 16.27
CA LYS A 476 -14.93 -2.57 15.19
C LYS A 476 -13.55 -2.15 15.72
N LEU A 477 -12.50 -2.77 15.23
CA LEU A 477 -11.13 -2.62 15.67
C LEU A 477 -10.21 -2.28 14.50
N SER A 478 -9.00 -1.85 14.80
CA SER A 478 -8.00 -1.52 13.77
C SER A 478 -6.57 -1.70 14.31
N GLN A 479 -5.60 -1.52 13.43
CA GLN A 479 -4.19 -1.44 13.82
C GLN A 479 -3.88 -0.30 14.79
N ASP A 480 -4.77 0.71 14.94
CA ASP A 480 -4.67 1.75 15.96
C ASP A 480 -4.69 1.21 17.39
N ASN A 481 -5.21 -0.01 17.56
CA ASN A 481 -5.24 -0.70 18.85
C ASN A 481 -3.88 -1.31 19.23
N LEU A 482 -2.98 -1.54 18.27
CA LEU A 482 -1.76 -2.32 18.50
C LEU A 482 -0.82 -1.64 19.51
N PHE A 483 -0.60 -0.32 19.39
CA PHE A 483 0.30 0.43 20.27
C PHE A 483 -0.06 0.21 21.75
N SER A 484 -1.30 0.50 22.13
CA SER A 484 -1.75 0.34 23.52
C SER A 484 -1.82 -1.13 23.96
N THR A 485 -2.20 -2.05 23.05
CA THR A 485 -2.22 -3.48 23.36
C THR A 485 -0.83 -4.02 23.70
N LEU A 486 0.21 -3.60 22.98
CA LEU A 486 1.58 -4.00 23.27
C LEU A 486 2.05 -3.47 24.62
N LEU A 487 1.76 -2.20 24.94
CA LEU A 487 2.12 -1.62 26.23
C LEU A 487 1.35 -2.28 27.39
N GLY A 488 0.04 -2.51 27.22
CA GLY A 488 -0.80 -3.15 28.24
C GLY A 488 -0.40 -4.60 28.50
N TYR A 489 -0.07 -5.37 27.45
CA TYR A 489 0.39 -6.75 27.59
C TYR A 489 1.61 -6.87 28.52
N PHE A 490 2.55 -5.93 28.45
CA PHE A 490 3.76 -5.90 29.28
C PHE A 490 3.64 -5.06 30.55
N ASP A 491 2.45 -4.61 30.92
CA ASP A 491 2.20 -3.77 32.11
C ASP A 491 3.03 -2.47 32.12
N VAL A 492 3.32 -1.90 30.96
CA VAL A 492 4.05 -0.63 30.85
C VAL A 492 3.18 0.52 31.34
N LYS A 493 3.66 1.25 32.32
CA LYS A 493 3.03 2.46 32.88
C LYS A 493 3.59 3.68 32.19
N THR A 494 2.74 4.45 31.55
CA THR A 494 3.08 5.71 30.87
C THR A 494 1.83 6.52 30.58
N SER A 495 1.98 7.84 30.46
CA SER A 495 0.91 8.77 30.12
C SER A 495 0.35 8.57 28.70
N VAL A 496 1.11 7.90 27.82
CA VAL A 496 0.69 7.62 26.44
C VAL A 496 -0.10 6.32 26.27
N TYR A 497 -0.28 5.54 27.33
CA TYR A 497 -1.10 4.33 27.30
C TYR A 497 -2.60 4.68 27.37
N GLU A 498 -3.36 4.21 26.41
CA GLU A 498 -4.80 4.40 26.28
C GLU A 498 -5.53 3.08 26.49
N PRO A 499 -6.10 2.78 27.67
CA PRO A 499 -6.75 1.50 27.96
C PRO A 499 -7.97 1.21 27.07
N GLU A 500 -8.63 2.22 26.54
CA GLU A 500 -9.73 2.11 25.57
C GLU A 500 -9.30 1.65 24.18
N TYR A 501 -8.01 1.63 23.88
CA TYR A 501 -7.44 1.09 22.65
C TYR A 501 -6.71 -0.24 22.87
N ASP A 502 -6.60 -0.74 24.11
CA ASP A 502 -5.95 -2.00 24.41
C ASP A 502 -6.92 -3.17 24.22
N LEU A 503 -6.65 -4.04 23.23
CA LEU A 503 -7.46 -5.21 22.87
C LEU A 503 -7.65 -6.21 24.03
N LEU A 504 -6.74 -6.22 24.98
CA LEU A 504 -6.71 -7.14 26.13
C LEU A 504 -7.10 -6.44 27.43
N ASN A 505 -7.76 -5.29 27.35
CA ASN A 505 -8.23 -4.53 28.51
C ASN A 505 -9.76 -4.49 28.56
N PRO A 506 -10.39 -4.72 29.73
CA PRO A 506 -11.86 -4.63 29.88
C PRO A 506 -12.46 -3.24 29.55
N LYS A 507 -11.63 -2.19 29.46
CA LYS A 507 -12.05 -0.83 29.09
C LYS A 507 -12.04 -0.55 27.60
N LEU A 508 -11.69 -1.56 26.77
CA LEU A 508 -11.65 -1.42 25.32
C LEU A 508 -12.98 -0.86 24.78
N LYS A 509 -12.88 0.08 23.84
CA LYS A 509 -14.01 0.61 23.08
C LYS A 509 -13.86 0.27 21.60
N ALA A 510 -15.00 0.08 20.92
CA ALA A 510 -14.99 0.00 19.46
C ALA A 510 -14.41 1.30 18.86
N ASN A 511 -13.61 1.16 17.81
CA ASN A 511 -13.09 2.31 17.09
C ASN A 511 -14.24 3.07 16.36
N PRO A 512 -14.14 4.38 16.20
CA PRO A 512 -15.17 5.20 15.59
C PRO A 512 -15.50 4.84 14.13
#